data_47ce44f025ab83f40b82b60f4fd212a7
#
_entry.id   47ce44f025ab83f40b82b60f4fd212a7
#
_cell.length_a   1.000
_cell.length_b   1.000
_cell.length_c   1.000
_cell.angle_alpha   90.00
_cell.angle_beta   90.00
_cell.angle_gamma   90.00
#
_symmetry.space_group_name_H-M   'P 1'
#
loop_
_entity.id
_entity.type
_entity.pdbx_description
1 polymer ?
#
loop_
_entity_poly.entity_id
_entity_poly.type
_entity_poly.pdbx_seq_one_letter_code
_entity_poly.pdbx_strand_id
1 'polypeptide(L)'
;MTESEEELKSLLKVKEESEKVGLKLNIQKTKIMASCLITSWEIDGETVETVADFIFLGSKITADGDCSHEIKRCLLLGRKVMTNVDSILKNRDIALSTKVHLVKAMVFAVVMYGCESWMITKAEHRRIDAFELWCWRRLLRVPWTVRRSNQSILRQISPGCSLEGLMLKLKFQYFSHLM
;
A
#
# COMPACT_ATOMS: atom_id res chain seq x y z
N MET A 1 -0.33 0.60 19.55
CA MET A 1 1.14 0.73 19.59
C MET A 1 1.48 1.14 21.01
N THR A 2 2.50 0.57 21.58
CA THR A 2 2.93 0.86 22.95
C THR A 2 4.33 1.48 22.90
N GLU A 3 4.64 2.39 23.83
CA GLU A 3 5.93 3.06 23.93
C GLU A 3 6.88 2.36 24.92
N SER A 4 6.34 1.44 25.75
CA SER A 4 7.10 0.73 26.77
C SER A 4 6.66 -0.73 26.92
N GLU A 5 7.54 -1.56 27.53
CA GLU A 5 7.21 -2.95 27.90
C GLU A 5 6.08 -3.03 28.94
N GLU A 6 5.97 -2.04 29.84
CA GLU A 6 4.92 -1.99 30.87
C GLU A 6 3.54 -1.75 30.24
N GLU A 7 3.47 -0.88 29.25
CA GLU A 7 2.25 -0.67 28.47
C GLU A 7 1.87 -1.92 27.66
N LEU A 8 2.86 -2.61 27.09
CA LEU A 8 2.61 -3.87 26.39
C LEU A 8 2.04 -4.92 27.34
N LYS A 9 2.60 -5.05 28.57
CA LYS A 9 2.05 -5.92 29.63
C LYS A 9 0.63 -5.52 30.02
N SER A 10 0.31 -4.22 30.05
CA SER A 10 -1.05 -3.76 30.35
C SER A 10 -2.06 -4.12 29.23
N LEU A 11 -1.62 -4.11 27.96
CA LEU A 11 -2.46 -4.57 26.85
C LEU A 11 -2.76 -6.06 26.92
N LEU A 12 -1.91 -6.87 27.56
CA LEU A 12 -2.19 -8.29 27.75
C LEU A 12 -3.35 -8.53 28.73
N LYS A 13 -3.73 -7.56 29.58
CA LYS A 13 -4.97 -7.60 30.36
C LYS A 13 -6.22 -7.65 29.48
N VAL A 14 -6.16 -7.13 28.26
CA VAL A 14 -7.22 -7.27 27.26
C VAL A 14 -7.49 -8.76 26.97
N LYS A 15 -6.48 -9.62 27.10
CA LYS A 15 -6.63 -11.08 27.00
C LYS A 15 -7.62 -11.61 28.04
N GLU A 16 -7.43 -11.24 29.33
CA GLU A 16 -8.30 -11.68 30.43
C GLU A 16 -9.74 -11.24 30.20
N GLU A 17 -9.95 -10.01 29.70
CA GLU A 17 -11.30 -9.51 29.39
C GLU A 17 -11.90 -10.23 28.17
N SER A 18 -11.08 -10.53 27.14
CA SER A 18 -11.55 -11.26 25.96
C SER A 18 -11.91 -12.72 26.28
N GLU A 19 -11.19 -13.35 27.21
CA GLU A 19 -11.51 -14.72 27.67
C GLU A 19 -12.86 -14.79 28.39
N LYS A 20 -13.26 -13.74 29.12
CA LYS A 20 -14.60 -13.66 29.76
C LYS A 20 -15.75 -13.71 28.76
N VAL A 21 -15.52 -13.26 27.53
CA VAL A 21 -16.50 -13.32 26.43
C VAL A 21 -16.27 -14.50 25.47
N GLY A 22 -15.42 -15.46 25.86
CA GLY A 22 -15.16 -16.67 25.09
C GLY A 22 -14.16 -16.55 23.96
N LEU A 23 -13.45 -15.44 23.84
CA LEU A 23 -12.40 -15.23 22.83
C LEU A 23 -11.04 -15.62 23.41
N LYS A 24 -10.35 -16.55 22.74
CA LYS A 24 -9.00 -16.98 23.14
C LYS A 24 -7.94 -16.38 22.23
N LEU A 25 -6.88 -15.82 22.82
CA LEU A 25 -5.71 -15.35 22.09
C LEU A 25 -4.99 -16.54 21.46
N ASN A 26 -4.70 -16.45 20.15
CA ASN A 26 -3.90 -17.45 19.46
C ASN A 26 -2.43 -17.00 19.48
N ILE A 27 -1.64 -17.55 20.39
CA ILE A 27 -0.23 -17.16 20.61
C ILE A 27 0.62 -17.43 19.36
N GLN A 28 0.39 -18.53 18.66
CA GLN A 28 1.12 -18.86 17.41
C GLN A 28 0.91 -17.85 16.29
N LYS A 29 -0.26 -17.20 16.26
CA LYS A 29 -0.60 -16.14 15.29
C LYS A 29 -0.24 -14.74 15.79
N THR A 30 0.05 -14.61 17.08
CA THR A 30 0.45 -13.34 17.70
C THR A 30 1.93 -13.09 17.40
N LYS A 31 2.23 -11.90 16.94
CA LYS A 31 3.59 -11.47 16.59
C LYS A 31 3.87 -10.16 17.30
N ILE A 32 5.12 -9.97 17.69
CA ILE A 32 5.60 -8.71 18.26
C ILE A 32 6.58 -8.08 17.27
N MET A 33 6.38 -6.81 17.02
CA MET A 33 7.29 -6.00 16.21
C MET A 33 7.75 -4.81 17.05
N ALA A 34 9.04 -4.66 17.22
CA ALA A 34 9.63 -3.59 17.99
C ALA A 34 10.72 -2.87 17.20
N SER A 35 10.84 -1.56 17.42
CA SER A 35 11.90 -0.73 16.85
C SER A 35 13.24 -0.88 17.60
N CYS A 36 13.24 -1.51 18.78
CA CYS A 36 14.42 -1.83 19.57
C CYS A 36 14.62 -3.35 19.67
N LEU A 37 15.82 -3.76 20.08
CA LEU A 37 16.14 -5.17 20.28
C LEU A 37 15.37 -5.72 21.50
N ILE A 38 14.25 -6.38 21.25
CA ILE A 38 13.58 -7.25 22.21
C ILE A 38 14.06 -8.67 21.95
N THR A 39 14.74 -9.28 22.92
CA THR A 39 15.36 -10.59 22.76
C THR A 39 14.37 -11.74 22.87
N SER A 40 13.38 -11.64 23.73
CA SER A 40 12.31 -12.63 23.88
C SER A 40 11.12 -12.02 24.61
N TRP A 41 9.93 -12.49 24.27
CA TRP A 41 8.70 -12.13 24.95
C TRP A 41 7.85 -13.39 25.14
N GLU A 42 7.32 -13.55 26.36
CA GLU A 42 6.50 -14.72 26.71
C GLU A 42 5.10 -14.28 27.10
N ILE A 43 4.12 -15.04 26.66
CA ILE A 43 2.73 -14.93 27.06
C ILE A 43 2.30 -16.32 27.55
N ASP A 44 1.90 -16.42 28.82
CA ASP A 44 1.51 -17.69 29.48
C ASP A 44 2.60 -18.78 29.42
N GLY A 45 3.87 -18.40 29.44
CA GLY A 45 4.98 -19.34 29.32
C GLY A 45 5.29 -19.83 27.91
N GLU A 46 4.56 -19.33 26.90
CA GLU A 46 4.84 -19.57 25.48
C GLU A 46 5.58 -18.37 24.88
N THR A 47 6.66 -18.63 24.17
CA THR A 47 7.47 -17.57 23.53
C THR A 47 6.73 -17.02 22.31
N VAL A 48 6.57 -15.70 22.23
CA VAL A 48 5.98 -15.02 21.10
C VAL A 48 7.06 -14.66 20.09
N GLU A 49 6.80 -14.94 18.82
CA GLU A 49 7.75 -14.64 17.73
C GLU A 49 7.90 -13.13 17.53
N THR A 50 9.15 -12.66 17.59
CA THR A 50 9.50 -11.28 17.23
C THR A 50 9.82 -11.20 15.73
N VAL A 51 9.19 -10.26 15.02
CA VAL A 51 9.32 -10.12 13.59
C VAL A 51 9.78 -8.71 13.20
N ALA A 52 10.59 -8.62 12.14
CA ALA A 52 11.04 -7.35 11.59
C ALA A 52 9.98 -6.70 10.67
N ASP A 53 9.10 -7.51 10.10
CA ASP A 53 8.00 -7.06 9.25
C ASP A 53 6.75 -7.92 9.46
N PHE A 54 5.60 -7.34 9.19
CA PHE A 54 4.31 -8.02 9.36
C PHE A 54 3.30 -7.52 8.31
N ILE A 55 2.45 -8.42 7.80
CA ILE A 55 1.35 -8.03 6.93
C ILE A 55 0.10 -7.84 7.79
N PHE A 56 -0.29 -6.58 7.97
CA PHE A 56 -1.48 -6.18 8.71
C PHE A 56 -2.54 -5.62 7.75
N LEU A 57 -3.72 -6.23 7.76
CA LEU A 57 -4.84 -5.86 6.87
C LEU A 57 -4.42 -5.73 5.39
N GLY A 58 -3.53 -6.59 4.93
CA GLY A 58 -3.05 -6.57 3.55
C GLY A 58 -1.95 -5.55 3.23
N SER A 59 -1.50 -4.74 4.20
CA SER A 59 -0.37 -3.81 4.07
C SER A 59 0.85 -4.33 4.84
N LYS A 60 2.03 -4.23 4.24
CA LYS A 60 3.28 -4.64 4.88
C LYS A 60 3.82 -3.50 5.75
N ILE A 61 3.94 -3.76 7.04
CA ILE A 61 4.50 -2.85 8.03
C ILE A 61 5.88 -3.38 8.42
N THR A 62 6.87 -2.50 8.57
CA THR A 62 8.24 -2.80 8.99
C THR A 62 8.56 -2.10 10.30
N ALA A 63 9.44 -2.69 11.10
CA ALA A 63 9.83 -2.16 12.42
C ALA A 63 10.57 -0.82 12.33
N ASP A 64 11.29 -0.58 11.22
CA ASP A 64 12.02 0.65 10.92
C ASP A 64 11.14 1.75 10.29
N GLY A 65 9.88 1.44 9.98
CA GLY A 65 8.95 2.35 9.30
C GLY A 65 9.25 2.58 7.82
N ASP A 66 10.17 1.80 7.19
CA ASP A 66 10.46 1.92 5.76
C ASP A 66 9.32 1.34 4.91
N CYS A 67 8.65 2.20 4.18
CA CYS A 67 7.56 1.82 3.28
C CYS A 67 8.03 1.42 1.86
N SER A 68 9.32 1.47 1.55
CA SER A 68 9.87 1.18 0.21
C SER A 68 9.48 -0.21 -0.30
N HIS A 69 9.49 -1.21 0.58
CA HIS A 69 9.10 -2.57 0.25
C HIS A 69 7.61 -2.68 -0.06
N GLU A 70 6.77 -2.01 0.71
CA GLU A 70 5.33 -1.97 0.48
C GLU A 70 4.98 -1.24 -0.80
N ILE A 71 5.59 -0.07 -1.05
CA ILE A 71 5.41 0.66 -2.32
C ILE A 71 5.75 -0.24 -3.51
N LYS A 72 6.90 -0.91 -3.50
CA LYS A 72 7.28 -1.85 -4.57
C LYS A 72 6.26 -2.96 -4.75
N ARG A 73 5.75 -3.54 -3.65
CA ARG A 73 4.73 -4.60 -3.66
C ARG A 73 3.44 -4.10 -4.30
N CYS A 74 2.94 -2.93 -3.90
CA CYS A 74 1.72 -2.34 -4.43
C CYS A 74 1.86 -2.00 -5.93
N LEU A 75 3.01 -1.46 -6.36
CA LEU A 75 3.29 -1.21 -7.78
C LEU A 75 3.32 -2.52 -8.60
N LEU A 76 3.84 -3.62 -8.06
CA LEU A 76 3.79 -4.93 -8.71
C LEU A 76 2.37 -5.48 -8.81
N LEU A 77 1.55 -5.32 -7.75
CA LEU A 77 0.13 -5.67 -7.79
C LEU A 77 -0.62 -4.85 -8.84
N GLY A 78 -0.39 -3.54 -8.90
CA GLY A 78 -0.95 -2.67 -9.93
C GLY A 78 -0.57 -3.11 -11.34
N ARG A 79 0.67 -3.57 -11.57
CA ARG A 79 1.09 -4.14 -12.87
C ARG A 79 0.31 -5.41 -13.22
N LYS A 80 0.06 -6.30 -12.26
CA LYS A 80 -0.75 -7.50 -12.47
C LYS A 80 -2.18 -7.12 -12.86
N VAL A 81 -2.82 -6.20 -12.12
CA VAL A 81 -4.17 -5.71 -12.44
C VAL A 81 -4.21 -5.07 -13.83
N MET A 82 -3.23 -4.22 -14.17
CA MET A 82 -3.13 -3.60 -15.50
C MET A 82 -3.01 -4.64 -16.62
N THR A 83 -2.39 -5.78 -16.34
CA THR A 83 -2.29 -6.89 -17.30
C THR A 83 -3.63 -7.62 -17.42
N ASN A 84 -4.34 -7.82 -16.32
CA ASN A 84 -5.64 -8.49 -16.33
C ASN A 84 -6.72 -7.70 -17.09
N VAL A 85 -6.67 -6.36 -17.02
CA VAL A 85 -7.63 -5.49 -17.77
C VAL A 85 -7.21 -5.22 -19.22
N ASP A 86 -6.08 -5.77 -19.68
CA ASP A 86 -5.50 -5.50 -21.00
C ASP A 86 -6.47 -5.83 -22.17
N SER A 87 -7.29 -6.87 -22.05
CA SER A 87 -8.30 -7.26 -23.02
C SER A 87 -9.35 -6.16 -23.21
N ILE A 88 -9.81 -5.57 -22.09
CA ILE A 88 -10.78 -4.47 -22.10
C ILE A 88 -10.14 -3.20 -22.67
N LEU A 89 -8.91 -2.90 -22.28
CA LEU A 89 -8.18 -1.73 -22.77
C LEU A 89 -7.86 -1.81 -24.27
N LYS A 90 -7.77 -3.03 -24.83
CA LYS A 90 -7.59 -3.28 -26.25
C LYS A 90 -8.84 -3.08 -27.09
N ASN A 91 -10.02 -3.16 -26.50
CA ASN A 91 -11.26 -2.98 -27.24
C ASN A 91 -11.34 -1.57 -27.85
N ARG A 92 -11.65 -1.49 -29.15
CA ARG A 92 -11.74 -0.21 -29.90
C ARG A 92 -13.04 0.53 -29.65
N ASP A 93 -14.11 -0.17 -29.28
CA ASP A 93 -15.43 0.40 -29.03
C ASP A 93 -15.52 1.19 -27.75
N ILE A 94 -14.55 1.00 -26.84
CA ILE A 94 -14.50 1.71 -25.55
C ILE A 94 -13.76 3.03 -25.72
N ALA A 95 -14.43 4.13 -25.37
CA ALA A 95 -13.85 5.47 -25.41
C ALA A 95 -12.60 5.59 -24.50
N LEU A 96 -11.66 6.44 -24.92
CA LEU A 96 -10.41 6.66 -24.18
C LEU A 96 -10.69 7.15 -22.74
N SER A 97 -11.65 8.05 -22.55
CA SER A 97 -12.04 8.56 -21.24
C SER A 97 -12.49 7.44 -20.29
N THR A 98 -13.29 6.50 -20.80
CA THR A 98 -13.74 5.32 -20.03
C THR A 98 -12.55 4.43 -19.63
N LYS A 99 -11.60 4.21 -20.55
CA LYS A 99 -10.39 3.45 -20.27
C LYS A 99 -9.52 4.12 -19.20
N VAL A 100 -9.38 5.45 -19.26
CA VAL A 100 -8.67 6.23 -18.24
C VAL A 100 -9.34 6.07 -16.88
N HIS A 101 -10.67 6.18 -16.85
CA HIS A 101 -11.43 5.97 -15.61
C HIS A 101 -11.25 4.56 -15.06
N LEU A 102 -11.30 3.53 -15.92
CA LEU A 102 -11.06 2.14 -15.52
C LEU A 102 -9.68 1.92 -14.90
N VAL A 103 -8.62 2.48 -15.50
CA VAL A 103 -7.26 2.39 -14.95
C VAL A 103 -7.20 3.05 -13.57
N LYS A 104 -7.81 4.21 -13.38
CA LYS A 104 -7.86 4.87 -12.08
C LYS A 104 -8.64 4.07 -11.05
N ALA A 105 -9.81 3.56 -11.41
CA ALA A 105 -10.69 2.85 -10.49
C ALA A 105 -10.16 1.47 -10.09
N MET A 106 -9.46 0.76 -10.97
CA MET A 106 -8.99 -0.59 -10.72
C MET A 106 -7.50 -0.67 -10.40
N VAL A 107 -6.66 -0.01 -11.22
CA VAL A 107 -5.21 -0.14 -11.08
C VAL A 107 -4.68 0.78 -9.99
N PHE A 108 -5.06 2.06 -10.02
CA PHE A 108 -4.58 3.04 -9.05
C PHE A 108 -5.15 2.79 -7.66
N ALA A 109 -6.42 2.34 -7.54
CA ALA A 109 -6.99 1.97 -6.26
C ALA A 109 -6.18 0.88 -5.53
N VAL A 110 -5.70 -0.14 -6.27
CA VAL A 110 -4.85 -1.20 -5.71
C VAL A 110 -3.49 -0.66 -5.29
N VAL A 111 -2.91 0.26 -6.08
CA VAL A 111 -1.61 0.86 -5.78
C VAL A 111 -1.68 1.80 -4.58
N MET A 112 -2.79 2.53 -4.44
CA MET A 112 -2.99 3.50 -3.37
C MET A 112 -3.45 2.89 -2.04
N TYR A 113 -3.70 1.57 -2.00
CA TYR A 113 -4.14 0.91 -0.78
C TYR A 113 -3.13 1.07 0.35
N GLY A 114 -3.54 1.69 1.46
CA GLY A 114 -2.70 1.96 2.63
C GLY A 114 -1.65 3.07 2.43
N CYS A 115 -1.74 3.86 1.35
CA CYS A 115 -0.76 4.91 1.05
C CYS A 115 -0.79 6.09 2.03
N GLU A 116 -1.80 6.19 2.86
CA GLU A 116 -1.95 7.25 3.86
C GLU A 116 -0.80 7.25 4.87
N SER A 117 -0.32 6.06 5.23
CA SER A 117 0.78 5.87 6.17
C SER A 117 2.18 6.00 5.55
N TRP A 118 2.30 6.07 4.22
CA TRP A 118 3.62 6.03 3.58
C TRP A 118 4.40 7.33 3.73
N MET A 119 5.63 7.23 4.19
CA MET A 119 6.62 8.31 4.09
C MET A 119 7.37 8.18 2.76
N ILE A 120 6.91 8.93 1.74
CA ILE A 120 7.40 8.80 0.37
C ILE A 120 8.68 9.62 0.20
N THR A 121 9.79 8.96 -0.11
CA THR A 121 11.07 9.60 -0.44
C THR A 121 11.13 10.04 -1.90
N LYS A 122 12.13 10.84 -2.27
CA LYS A 122 12.34 11.24 -3.69
C LYS A 122 12.54 10.04 -4.62
N ALA A 123 13.07 8.94 -4.12
CA ALA A 123 13.27 7.73 -4.91
C ALA A 123 11.94 7.02 -5.20
N GLU A 124 11.05 6.96 -4.19
CA GLU A 124 9.71 6.39 -4.37
C GLU A 124 8.83 7.26 -5.26
N HIS A 125 8.90 8.60 -5.16
CA HIS A 125 8.21 9.50 -6.09
C HIS A 125 8.54 9.15 -7.55
N ARG A 126 9.83 9.02 -7.88
CA ARG A 126 10.26 8.64 -9.23
C ARG A 126 9.72 7.27 -9.68
N ARG A 127 9.60 6.31 -8.75
CA ARG A 127 9.04 4.98 -9.05
C ARG A 127 7.55 5.05 -9.33
N ILE A 128 6.81 5.84 -8.54
CA ILE A 128 5.37 6.07 -8.70
C ILE A 128 5.09 6.75 -10.03
N ASP A 129 5.83 7.81 -10.36
CA ASP A 129 5.73 8.51 -11.65
C ASP A 129 6.03 7.59 -12.83
N ALA A 130 7.11 6.81 -12.73
CA ALA A 130 7.47 5.86 -13.77
C ALA A 130 6.39 4.78 -13.98
N PHE A 131 5.75 4.33 -12.90
CA PHE A 131 4.63 3.39 -12.96
C PHE A 131 3.41 4.03 -13.63
N GLU A 132 3.04 5.25 -13.25
CA GLU A 132 1.92 5.98 -13.85
C GLU A 132 2.13 6.12 -15.37
N LEU A 133 3.30 6.60 -15.78
CA LEU A 133 3.66 6.72 -17.19
C LEU A 133 3.64 5.38 -17.93
N TRP A 134 4.07 4.30 -17.27
CA TRP A 134 3.99 2.96 -17.84
C TRP A 134 2.53 2.55 -18.08
N CYS A 135 1.62 2.82 -17.14
CA CYS A 135 0.18 2.56 -17.31
C CYS A 135 -0.37 3.31 -18.52
N TRP A 136 -0.08 4.62 -18.65
CA TRP A 136 -0.57 5.44 -19.74
C TRP A 136 0.01 5.04 -21.10
N ARG A 137 1.30 4.71 -21.17
CA ARG A 137 1.91 4.18 -22.39
C ARG A 137 1.27 2.87 -22.82
N ARG A 138 1.01 1.96 -21.88
CA ARG A 138 0.34 0.70 -22.16
C ARG A 138 -1.08 0.90 -22.65
N LEU A 139 -1.85 1.80 -22.03
CA LEU A 139 -3.21 2.16 -22.45
C LEU A 139 -3.23 2.73 -23.87
N LEU A 140 -2.30 3.62 -24.21
CA LEU A 140 -2.16 4.21 -25.55
C LEU A 140 -1.45 3.30 -26.56
N ARG A 141 -0.97 2.13 -26.14
CA ARG A 141 -0.18 1.20 -26.95
C ARG A 141 1.08 1.83 -27.57
N VAL A 142 1.72 2.72 -26.82
CA VAL A 142 2.97 3.35 -27.22
C VAL A 142 4.13 2.53 -26.65
N PRO A 143 4.86 1.73 -27.45
CA PRO A 143 6.02 1.00 -26.97
C PRO A 143 7.11 1.97 -26.51
N TRP A 144 7.90 1.52 -25.53
CA TRP A 144 8.99 2.35 -24.98
C TRP A 144 10.04 2.74 -26.01
N THR A 145 10.18 1.97 -27.11
CA THR A 145 11.09 2.22 -28.22
C THR A 145 10.70 3.46 -29.04
N VAL A 146 9.43 3.84 -29.01
CA VAL A 146 8.96 5.06 -29.69
C VAL A 146 9.37 6.28 -28.86
N ARG A 147 10.17 7.16 -29.46
CA ARG A 147 10.64 8.41 -28.83
C ARG A 147 9.49 9.44 -28.72
N ARG A 148 8.54 9.13 -27.86
CA ARG A 148 7.44 10.03 -27.54
C ARG A 148 7.64 10.60 -26.14
N SER A 149 7.59 11.94 -26.01
CA SER A 149 7.81 12.60 -24.72
C SER A 149 6.72 12.26 -23.70
N ASN A 150 7.06 12.21 -22.42
CA ASN A 150 6.12 11.97 -21.33
C ASN A 150 4.99 13.02 -21.31
N GLN A 151 5.35 14.29 -21.57
CA GLN A 151 4.37 15.38 -21.66
C GLN A 151 3.33 15.14 -22.76
N SER A 152 3.75 14.61 -23.93
CA SER A 152 2.84 14.27 -25.03
C SER A 152 1.86 13.16 -24.63
N ILE A 153 2.32 12.15 -23.85
CA ILE A 153 1.47 11.09 -23.31
C ILE A 153 0.44 11.67 -22.33
N LEU A 154 0.88 12.47 -21.37
CA LEU A 154 0.02 13.08 -20.36
C LEU A 154 -1.00 14.05 -20.96
N ARG A 155 -0.61 14.85 -21.96
CA ARG A 155 -1.57 15.72 -22.68
C ARG A 155 -2.66 14.94 -23.37
N GLN A 156 -2.35 13.81 -24.00
CA GLN A 156 -3.35 12.97 -24.69
C GLN A 156 -4.30 12.28 -23.71
N ILE A 157 -3.78 11.82 -22.55
CA ILE A 157 -4.59 11.19 -21.51
C ILE A 157 -5.42 12.22 -20.76
N SER A 158 -4.87 13.42 -20.52
CA SER A 158 -5.45 14.47 -19.68
C SER A 158 -6.02 13.92 -18.38
N PRO A 159 -5.18 13.30 -17.53
CA PRO A 159 -5.64 12.51 -16.38
C PRO A 159 -6.35 13.35 -15.31
N GLY A 160 -6.30 14.68 -15.40
CA GLY A 160 -6.83 15.63 -14.42
C GLY A 160 -5.95 15.69 -13.17
N CYS A 161 -5.67 14.56 -12.54
CA CYS A 161 -4.78 14.47 -11.37
C CYS A 161 -3.82 13.29 -11.56
N SER A 162 -2.55 13.48 -11.18
CA SER A 162 -1.54 12.42 -11.19
C SER A 162 -1.81 11.38 -10.10
N LEU A 163 -1.20 10.19 -10.20
CA LEU A 163 -1.28 9.16 -9.17
C LEU A 163 -0.78 9.70 -7.81
N GLU A 164 0.32 10.43 -7.81
CA GLU A 164 0.85 11.09 -6.61
C GLU A 164 -0.14 12.11 -6.03
N GLY A 165 -0.76 12.92 -6.89
CA GLY A 165 -1.78 13.88 -6.45
C GLY A 165 -3.01 13.21 -5.83
N LEU A 166 -3.41 12.02 -6.33
CA LEU A 166 -4.47 11.22 -5.71
C LEU A 166 -4.05 10.68 -4.35
N MET A 167 -2.82 10.19 -4.20
CA MET A 167 -2.27 9.74 -2.91
C MET A 167 -2.24 10.88 -1.89
N LEU A 168 -1.79 12.06 -2.28
CA LEU A 168 -1.79 13.24 -1.41
C LEU A 168 -3.20 13.62 -0.98
N LYS A 169 -4.17 13.57 -1.89
CA LYS A 169 -5.58 13.83 -1.56
C LYS A 169 -6.09 12.85 -0.50
N LEU A 170 -5.80 11.55 -0.63
CA LEU A 170 -6.18 10.54 0.37
C LEU A 170 -5.54 10.82 1.72
N LYS A 171 -4.25 11.17 1.76
CA LYS A 171 -3.57 11.56 2.99
C LYS A 171 -4.23 12.74 3.68
N PHE A 172 -4.54 13.82 2.94
CA PHE A 172 -5.22 14.97 3.51
C PHE A 172 -6.61 14.62 4.03
N GLN A 173 -7.37 13.78 3.32
CA GLN A 173 -8.66 13.30 3.79
C GLN A 173 -8.54 12.51 5.09
N TYR A 174 -7.56 11.61 5.18
CA TYR A 174 -7.30 10.83 6.39
C TYR A 174 -6.97 11.73 7.59
N PHE A 175 -6.04 12.68 7.43
CA PHE A 175 -5.67 13.60 8.52
C PHE A 175 -6.79 14.56 8.91
N SER A 176 -7.65 14.96 7.97
CA SER A 176 -8.80 15.84 8.30
C SER A 176 -9.88 15.13 9.13
N HIS A 177 -9.91 13.79 9.13
CA HIS A 177 -10.81 13.00 9.99
C HIS A 177 -10.24 12.73 11.39
N LEU A 178 -8.94 12.96 11.60
CA LEU A 178 -8.28 12.75 12.88
C LEU A 178 -8.26 14.00 13.76
N MET A 179 -8.54 15.17 13.19
CA MET A 179 -8.65 16.46 13.89
C MET A 179 -10.12 16.80 14.13
#